data_887735c3c2d1803adecc204276f1e047
#
_entry.id   887735c3c2d1803adecc204276f1e047
#
_cell.length_a   1.000
_cell.length_b   1.000
_cell.length_c   1.000
_cell.angle_alpha   90.00
_cell.angle_beta   90.00
_cell.angle_gamma   90.00
#
_symmetry.space_group_name_H-M   'P 1'
#
loop_
_entity.id
_entity.type
_entity.pdbx_description
1 polymer ?
#
loop_
_entity_poly.entity_id
_entity_poly.type
_entity_poly.pdbx_seq_one_letter_code
_entity_poly.pdbx_strand_id
1 'polypeptide(L)'
;MIKKDHVLIAILLLVILTIMVAILNIGQVDNNADINNTSTGHEMLANVTIGSVEVIRNVGNPNGPKIAYVVGVHPLENETHKTLLKMLPNMTDLNCCYDIYIINVTKDIGYYGDGSSDDSPGRQNGQNLALKYVYPQIVNGSYRLAIDVHSNVGAYPYKTFVFSPVKESLSSQYAQTVADNSQNISYYAPESTTSGPYLTIPLNENGVPAFYFEEYSFFSQDVKDVHMLELINAVDNLKLN
;
A
#
# COMPACT_ATOMS: atom_id res chain seq x y z
N MET A 1 -20.58 72.49 7.81
CA MET A 1 -19.16 72.15 8.12
C MET A 1 -19.15 70.75 8.74
N ILE A 2 -18.79 69.71 7.98
CA ILE A 2 -18.73 68.33 8.50
C ILE A 2 -17.53 68.25 9.43
N LYS A 3 -17.74 67.80 10.69
CA LYS A 3 -16.65 67.67 11.67
C LYS A 3 -15.65 66.61 11.20
N LYS A 4 -14.35 66.87 11.30
CA LYS A 4 -13.27 65.93 10.88
C LYS A 4 -13.45 64.53 11.46
N ASP A 5 -14.03 64.44 12.64
CA ASP A 5 -14.26 63.17 13.32
C ASP A 5 -15.30 62.28 12.60
N HIS A 6 -16.32 62.88 11.98
CA HIS A 6 -17.32 62.11 11.19
C HIS A 6 -16.73 61.57 9.89
N VAL A 7 -15.76 62.25 9.29
CA VAL A 7 -15.08 61.78 8.06
C VAL A 7 -14.16 60.60 8.44
N LEU A 8 -13.48 60.68 9.55
CA LEU A 8 -12.59 59.60 10.04
C LEU A 8 -13.35 58.30 10.39
N ILE A 9 -14.53 58.47 11.03
CA ILE A 9 -15.40 57.34 11.37
C ILE A 9 -15.96 56.68 10.09
N ALA A 10 -16.35 57.47 9.08
CA ALA A 10 -16.84 56.94 7.80
C ALA A 10 -15.77 56.16 7.02
N ILE A 11 -14.52 56.65 7.02
CA ILE A 11 -13.38 55.94 6.41
C ILE A 11 -13.10 54.59 7.18
N LEU A 12 -13.12 54.59 8.48
CA LEU A 12 -12.90 53.38 9.29
C LEU A 12 -13.99 52.37 9.04
N LEU A 13 -15.26 52.73 8.97
CA LEU A 13 -16.36 51.85 8.65
C LEU A 13 -16.26 51.28 7.22
N LEU A 14 -15.80 52.06 6.26
CA LEU A 14 -15.57 51.58 4.89
C LEU A 14 -14.47 50.53 4.81
N VAL A 15 -13.37 50.73 5.57
CA VAL A 15 -12.25 49.78 5.64
C VAL A 15 -12.69 48.45 6.31
N ILE A 16 -13.48 48.55 7.38
CA ILE A 16 -14.02 47.36 8.05
C ILE A 16 -14.98 46.61 7.11
N LEU A 17 -15.81 47.28 6.36
CA LEU A 17 -16.73 46.68 5.40
C LEU A 17 -15.99 46.01 4.24
N THR A 18 -14.92 46.60 3.72
CA THR A 18 -14.09 45.98 2.67
C THR A 18 -13.34 44.76 3.18
N ILE A 19 -12.86 44.75 4.44
CA ILE A 19 -12.23 43.57 5.05
C ILE A 19 -13.26 42.49 5.26
N MET A 20 -14.48 42.79 5.73
CA MET A 20 -15.55 41.81 5.89
C MET A 20 -15.97 41.18 4.54
N VAL A 21 -16.08 41.95 3.47
CA VAL A 21 -16.39 41.43 2.14
C VAL A 21 -15.25 40.58 1.59
N ALA A 22 -13.99 40.92 1.86
CA ALA A 22 -12.85 40.07 1.51
C ALA A 22 -12.83 38.75 2.26
N ILE A 23 -13.18 38.74 3.55
CA ILE A 23 -13.27 37.51 4.36
C ILE A 23 -14.44 36.64 3.90
N LEU A 24 -15.58 37.23 3.53
CA LEU A 24 -16.75 36.51 3.00
C LEU A 24 -16.46 35.90 1.62
N ASN A 25 -15.66 36.54 0.78
CA ASN A 25 -15.25 36.00 -0.52
C ASN A 25 -14.16 34.88 -0.39
N ILE A 26 -13.38 34.87 0.67
CA ILE A 26 -12.43 33.76 0.95
C ILE A 26 -13.16 32.51 1.44
N GLY A 27 -14.39 32.65 1.98
CA GLY A 27 -15.23 31.55 2.45
C GLY A 27 -16.11 30.89 1.37
N GLN A 28 -16.17 31.42 0.16
CA GLN A 28 -16.76 30.74 -0.99
C GLN A 28 -15.67 29.97 -1.75
N VAL A 29 -15.19 28.88 -1.16
CA VAL A 29 -14.57 27.80 -1.92
C VAL A 29 -15.68 27.21 -2.81
N ASP A 30 -15.52 27.35 -4.12
CA ASP A 30 -16.41 26.75 -5.11
C ASP A 30 -16.58 25.25 -4.81
N ASN A 31 -17.74 24.86 -4.29
CA ASN A 31 -18.17 23.46 -4.13
C ASN A 31 -18.54 22.80 -5.48
N ASN A 32 -17.98 23.28 -6.58
CA ASN A 32 -18.00 22.64 -7.89
C ASN A 32 -16.62 22.12 -8.26
N ALA A 33 -15.93 21.45 -7.31
CA ALA A 33 -14.83 20.57 -7.67
C ALA A 33 -15.45 19.26 -8.18
N ASP A 34 -15.15 18.95 -9.41
CA ASP A 34 -15.48 17.69 -10.08
C ASP A 34 -15.33 16.50 -9.15
N ILE A 35 -16.40 15.67 -9.08
CA ILE A 35 -16.47 14.42 -8.27
C ILE A 35 -15.50 13.35 -8.78
N ASN A 36 -14.47 13.70 -9.51
CA ASN A 36 -13.45 12.81 -10.05
C ASN A 36 -12.04 13.01 -9.46
N ASN A 37 -11.89 13.77 -8.38
CA ASN A 37 -10.60 13.84 -7.71
C ASN A 37 -10.56 12.78 -6.61
N THR A 38 -10.23 11.52 -6.98
CA THR A 38 -9.86 10.47 -6.02
C THR A 38 -8.54 10.88 -5.38
N SER A 39 -8.63 11.73 -4.36
CA SER A 39 -7.45 12.10 -3.57
C SER A 39 -6.87 10.84 -2.93
N THR A 40 -5.55 10.69 -2.99
CA THR A 40 -4.84 9.69 -2.21
C THR A 40 -5.26 9.80 -0.75
N GLY A 41 -5.97 8.80 -0.24
CA GLY A 41 -6.53 8.79 1.11
C GLY A 41 -5.79 7.83 2.02
N HIS A 42 -5.59 8.21 3.28
CA HIS A 42 -5.08 7.33 4.34
C HIS A 42 -6.23 7.00 5.29
N GLU A 43 -6.55 5.72 5.44
CA GLU A 43 -7.72 5.23 6.19
C GLU A 43 -7.28 4.17 7.21
N MET A 44 -7.75 4.30 8.45
CA MET A 44 -7.59 3.28 9.49
C MET A 44 -8.74 2.27 9.38
N LEU A 45 -8.42 1.03 9.04
CA LEU A 45 -9.39 -0.07 8.92
C LEU A 45 -9.64 -0.76 10.26
N ALA A 46 -8.59 -0.89 11.07
CA ALA A 46 -8.68 -1.51 12.39
C ALA A 46 -7.57 -1.01 13.32
N ASN A 47 -7.91 -0.88 14.61
CA ASN A 47 -6.95 -0.67 15.69
C ASN A 47 -7.39 -1.55 16.86
N VAL A 48 -6.63 -2.61 17.14
CA VAL A 48 -6.96 -3.66 18.10
C VAL A 48 -5.75 -4.00 18.96
N THR A 49 -5.94 -4.82 20.00
CA THR A 49 -4.88 -5.16 20.98
C THR A 49 -3.62 -5.74 20.37
N ILE A 50 -3.71 -6.46 19.24
CA ILE A 50 -2.55 -7.10 18.60
C ILE A 50 -1.88 -6.24 17.55
N GLY A 51 -2.50 -5.11 17.14
CA GLY A 51 -1.96 -4.23 16.12
C GLY A 51 -3.01 -3.38 15.42
N SER A 52 -2.62 -2.75 14.33
CA SER A 52 -3.49 -1.95 13.46
C SER A 52 -3.41 -2.37 12.01
N VAL A 53 -4.44 -2.02 11.24
CA VAL A 53 -4.48 -2.15 9.79
C VAL A 53 -4.90 -0.82 9.20
N GLU A 54 -4.10 -0.29 8.31
CA GLU A 54 -4.33 0.95 7.60
C GLU A 54 -4.28 0.71 6.10
N VAL A 55 -4.84 1.63 5.30
CA VAL A 55 -4.72 1.58 3.85
C VAL A 55 -4.45 2.97 3.28
N ILE A 56 -3.48 3.06 2.37
CA ILE A 56 -3.28 4.21 1.49
C ILE A 56 -4.00 3.89 0.19
N ARG A 57 -5.00 4.69 -0.17
CA ARG A 57 -5.85 4.41 -1.33
C ARG A 57 -5.53 5.29 -2.52
N ASN A 58 -5.80 4.76 -3.71
CA ASN A 58 -5.80 5.48 -4.98
C ASN A 58 -4.44 6.13 -5.33
N VAL A 59 -3.35 5.42 -5.08
CA VAL A 59 -2.02 5.81 -5.56
C VAL A 59 -1.93 5.51 -7.05
N GLY A 60 -1.44 6.45 -7.84
CA GLY A 60 -1.25 6.31 -9.29
C GLY A 60 -2.49 6.69 -10.11
N ASN A 61 -2.81 5.94 -11.16
CA ASN A 61 -3.88 6.25 -12.10
C ASN A 61 -5.26 5.81 -11.57
N PRO A 62 -6.16 6.73 -11.17
CA PRO A 62 -7.45 6.37 -10.59
C PRO A 62 -8.39 5.64 -11.58
N ASN A 63 -8.11 5.72 -12.89
CA ASN A 63 -8.86 5.04 -13.94
C ASN A 63 -8.21 3.73 -14.39
N GLY A 64 -7.04 3.39 -13.86
CA GLY A 64 -6.31 2.18 -14.17
C GLY A 64 -6.86 0.94 -13.45
N PRO A 65 -6.39 -0.26 -13.83
CA PRO A 65 -6.69 -1.48 -13.11
C PRO A 65 -6.29 -1.37 -11.63
N LYS A 66 -7.15 -1.82 -10.74
CA LYS A 66 -6.92 -1.71 -9.30
C LYS A 66 -6.08 -2.86 -8.78
N ILE A 67 -4.98 -2.54 -8.09
CA ILE A 67 -4.02 -3.49 -7.53
C ILE A 67 -3.86 -3.23 -6.04
N ALA A 68 -3.79 -4.29 -5.24
CA ALA A 68 -3.49 -4.22 -3.82
C ALA A 68 -2.03 -4.63 -3.56
N TYR A 69 -1.28 -3.80 -2.85
CA TYR A 69 -0.07 -4.24 -2.14
C TYR A 69 -0.39 -4.44 -0.68
N VAL A 70 0.13 -5.52 -0.09
CA VAL A 70 -0.03 -5.80 1.35
C VAL A 70 1.36 -5.90 1.98
N VAL A 71 1.59 -5.16 3.05
CA VAL A 71 2.85 -5.11 3.80
C VAL A 71 2.59 -5.33 5.28
N GLY A 72 3.56 -5.89 5.99
CA GLY A 72 3.51 -6.01 7.46
C GLY A 72 2.85 -7.27 7.99
N VAL A 73 2.50 -8.25 7.14
CA VAL A 73 1.97 -9.55 7.58
C VAL A 73 2.95 -10.22 8.56
N HIS A 74 4.26 -10.07 8.31
CA HIS A 74 5.29 -10.51 9.23
C HIS A 74 6.06 -9.29 9.77
N PRO A 75 5.99 -9.00 11.08
CA PRO A 75 6.45 -7.74 11.65
C PRO A 75 7.97 -7.50 11.57
N LEU A 76 8.78 -8.56 11.51
CA LEU A 76 10.24 -8.44 11.41
C LEU A 76 10.75 -8.16 9.98
N GLU A 77 9.88 -8.20 8.98
CA GLU A 77 10.22 -8.01 7.55
C GLU A 77 10.10 -6.54 7.10
N ASN A 78 10.22 -5.61 8.02
CA ASN A 78 9.82 -4.21 7.87
C ASN A 78 10.68 -3.38 6.88
N GLU A 79 11.91 -3.79 6.59
CA GLU A 79 12.79 -2.99 5.71
C GLU A 79 12.30 -3.01 4.25
N THR A 80 11.84 -4.16 3.76
CA THR A 80 11.23 -4.27 2.43
C THR A 80 9.90 -3.51 2.37
N HIS A 81 9.10 -3.59 3.44
CA HIS A 81 7.84 -2.85 3.56
C HIS A 81 8.06 -1.34 3.48
N LYS A 82 9.06 -0.80 4.20
CA LYS A 82 9.42 0.62 4.16
C LYS A 82 9.86 1.07 2.77
N THR A 83 10.55 0.20 2.02
CA THR A 83 10.97 0.50 0.66
C THR A 83 9.77 0.74 -0.26
N LEU A 84 8.78 -0.15 -0.23
CA LEU A 84 7.53 0.03 -1.00
C LEU A 84 6.81 1.32 -0.59
N LEU A 85 6.63 1.55 0.72
CA LEU A 85 5.93 2.71 1.25
C LEU A 85 6.62 4.05 0.94
N LYS A 86 7.96 4.03 0.81
CA LYS A 86 8.75 5.19 0.40
C LYS A 86 8.60 5.46 -1.10
N MET A 87 8.54 4.43 -1.93
CA MET A 87 8.65 4.57 -3.38
C MET A 87 7.29 4.76 -4.06
N LEU A 88 6.38 3.82 -3.91
CA LEU A 88 5.15 3.77 -4.70
C LEU A 88 4.28 5.03 -4.56
N PRO A 89 4.06 5.63 -3.36
CA PRO A 89 3.26 6.85 -3.24
C PRO A 89 3.89 8.10 -3.90
N ASN A 90 5.18 8.04 -4.22
CA ASN A 90 5.91 9.16 -4.84
C ASN A 90 6.16 8.96 -6.34
N MET A 91 5.71 7.83 -6.91
CA MET A 91 5.83 7.58 -8.34
C MET A 91 4.75 8.31 -9.13
N THR A 92 5.14 8.82 -10.30
CA THR A 92 4.24 9.45 -11.28
C THR A 92 4.10 8.54 -12.50
N ASP A 93 3.11 8.83 -13.34
CA ASP A 93 2.90 8.17 -14.63
C ASP A 93 2.64 6.66 -14.54
N LEU A 94 2.03 6.22 -13.43
CA LEU A 94 1.60 4.85 -13.24
C LEU A 94 0.35 4.54 -14.08
N ASN A 95 0.32 3.34 -14.68
CA ASN A 95 -0.82 2.84 -15.46
C ASN A 95 -1.97 2.34 -14.57
N CYS A 96 -1.63 1.82 -13.40
CA CYS A 96 -2.56 1.19 -12.47
C CYS A 96 -2.94 2.10 -11.30
N CYS A 97 -4.02 1.74 -10.62
CA CYS A 97 -4.48 2.33 -9.36
C CYS A 97 -4.11 1.40 -8.20
N TYR A 98 -3.34 1.88 -7.26
CA TYR A 98 -2.84 1.09 -6.15
C TYR A 98 -3.48 1.46 -4.83
N ASP A 99 -3.90 0.43 -4.07
CA ASP A 99 -4.16 0.55 -2.64
C ASP A 99 -3.05 -0.20 -1.88
N ILE A 100 -2.46 0.42 -0.86
CA ILE A 100 -1.40 -0.17 -0.05
C ILE A 100 -1.95 -0.45 1.34
N TYR A 101 -2.15 -1.72 1.65
CA TYR A 101 -2.58 -2.18 2.98
C TYR A 101 -1.36 -2.36 3.88
N ILE A 102 -1.41 -1.73 5.05
CA ILE A 102 -0.31 -1.69 6.02
C ILE A 102 -0.77 -2.37 7.29
N ILE A 103 -0.17 -3.49 7.62
CA ILE A 103 -0.39 -4.21 8.87
C ILE A 103 0.74 -3.84 9.83
N ASN A 104 0.40 -3.33 11.00
CA ASN A 104 1.34 -2.99 12.05
C ASN A 104 1.05 -3.84 13.30
N VAL A 105 1.78 -4.92 13.47
CA VAL A 105 1.72 -5.77 14.66
C VAL A 105 2.41 -5.05 15.81
N THR A 106 1.74 -4.95 16.97
CA THR A 106 2.28 -4.28 18.16
C THR A 106 2.50 -5.22 19.34
N LYS A 107 1.98 -6.45 19.25
CA LYS A 107 2.07 -7.45 20.32
C LYS A 107 2.86 -8.68 19.86
N ASP A 108 3.76 -9.15 20.73
CA ASP A 108 4.54 -10.37 20.54
C ASP A 108 5.39 -10.37 19.25
N ILE A 109 5.94 -9.22 18.88
CA ILE A 109 6.65 -9.00 17.62
C ILE A 109 7.85 -9.95 17.47
N GLY A 110 8.56 -10.23 18.58
CA GLY A 110 9.82 -10.96 18.55
C GLY A 110 11.01 -10.11 18.06
N TYR A 111 12.15 -10.75 17.86
CA TYR A 111 13.35 -10.13 17.28
C TYR A 111 14.15 -11.18 16.50
N TYR A 112 14.96 -10.75 15.55
CA TYR A 112 15.83 -11.66 14.83
C TYR A 112 16.82 -12.36 15.77
N GLY A 113 16.86 -13.69 15.70
CA GLY A 113 17.77 -14.51 16.52
C GLY A 113 17.24 -14.92 17.89
N ASP A 114 15.97 -14.65 18.21
CA ASP A 114 15.30 -15.12 19.43
C ASP A 114 14.93 -16.62 19.40
N GLY A 115 15.24 -17.29 18.29
CA GLY A 115 14.81 -18.67 18.08
C GLY A 115 13.32 -18.76 17.69
N SER A 116 12.64 -17.64 17.47
CA SER A 116 11.28 -17.64 16.96
C SER A 116 11.26 -18.33 15.59
N SER A 117 10.55 -19.44 15.54
CA SER A 117 10.25 -20.18 14.33
C SER A 117 9.23 -19.40 13.48
N ASP A 118 8.92 -19.93 12.30
CA ASP A 118 7.82 -19.43 11.45
C ASP A 118 6.47 -19.35 12.18
N ASP A 119 6.32 -19.99 13.33
CA ASP A 119 5.13 -20.00 14.18
C ASP A 119 5.16 -18.96 15.31
N SER A 120 6.03 -17.95 15.24
CA SER A 120 6.09 -16.92 16.29
C SER A 120 4.73 -16.21 16.46
N PRO A 121 4.33 -15.87 17.71
CA PRO A 121 3.05 -15.22 17.98
C PRO A 121 2.86 -13.92 17.20
N GLY A 122 3.93 -13.16 16.95
CA GLY A 122 3.87 -11.93 16.15
C GLY A 122 3.55 -12.18 14.68
N ARG A 123 4.11 -13.23 14.07
CA ARG A 123 3.75 -13.66 12.71
C ARG A 123 2.28 -14.06 12.65
N GLN A 124 1.82 -14.87 13.61
CA GLN A 124 0.42 -15.29 13.68
C GLN A 124 -0.53 -14.08 13.87
N ASN A 125 -0.14 -13.09 14.68
CA ASN A 125 -0.92 -11.87 14.87
C ASN A 125 -1.09 -11.11 13.55
N GLY A 126 -0.04 -10.94 12.76
CA GLY A 126 -0.10 -10.28 11.46
C GLY A 126 -0.94 -11.06 10.44
N GLN A 127 -0.80 -12.38 10.39
CA GLN A 127 -1.62 -13.26 9.57
C GLN A 127 -3.11 -13.14 9.93
N ASN A 128 -3.44 -13.11 11.22
CA ASN A 128 -4.82 -12.91 11.70
C ASN A 128 -5.39 -11.54 11.33
N LEU A 129 -4.55 -10.48 11.39
CA LEU A 129 -4.94 -9.13 10.94
C LEU A 129 -5.20 -9.11 9.43
N ALA A 130 -4.35 -9.76 8.63
CA ALA A 130 -4.52 -9.89 7.18
C ALA A 130 -5.84 -10.57 6.84
N LEU A 131 -6.10 -11.75 7.41
CA LEU A 131 -7.32 -12.51 7.14
C LEU A 131 -8.58 -11.75 7.57
N LYS A 132 -8.55 -11.08 8.71
CA LYS A 132 -9.74 -10.46 9.29
C LYS A 132 -10.07 -9.10 8.66
N TYR A 133 -9.07 -8.30 8.31
CA TYR A 133 -9.28 -6.89 7.95
C TYR A 133 -8.82 -6.53 6.54
N VAL A 134 -7.84 -7.24 5.96
CA VAL A 134 -7.35 -6.97 4.60
C VAL A 134 -8.08 -7.83 3.56
N TYR A 135 -8.12 -9.14 3.79
CA TYR A 135 -8.76 -10.09 2.87
C TYR A 135 -10.18 -9.68 2.45
N PRO A 136 -11.14 -9.33 3.37
CA PRO A 136 -12.48 -8.94 2.96
C PRO A 136 -12.53 -7.64 2.17
N GLN A 137 -11.58 -6.71 2.39
CA GLN A 137 -11.48 -5.49 1.61
C GLN A 137 -11.10 -5.78 0.16
N ILE A 138 -10.15 -6.70 -0.04
CA ILE A 138 -9.67 -7.05 -1.38
C ILE A 138 -10.71 -7.88 -2.12
N VAL A 139 -11.29 -8.90 -1.51
CA VAL A 139 -12.30 -9.76 -2.15
C VAL A 139 -13.56 -8.98 -2.56
N ASN A 140 -14.03 -8.06 -1.70
CA ASN A 140 -15.21 -7.24 -1.99
C ASN A 140 -14.90 -6.01 -2.85
N GLY A 141 -13.63 -5.72 -3.10
CA GLY A 141 -13.17 -4.64 -3.98
C GLY A 141 -13.03 -5.12 -5.43
N SER A 142 -12.83 -4.18 -6.34
CA SER A 142 -12.64 -4.49 -7.78
C SER A 142 -11.17 -4.70 -8.11
N TYR A 143 -10.42 -5.41 -7.28
CA TYR A 143 -9.00 -5.65 -7.50
C TYR A 143 -8.77 -6.69 -8.59
N ARG A 144 -7.79 -6.41 -9.46
CA ARG A 144 -7.33 -7.30 -10.52
C ARG A 144 -6.13 -8.13 -10.10
N LEU A 145 -5.45 -7.72 -9.04
CA LEU A 145 -4.25 -8.37 -8.51
C LEU A 145 -4.02 -7.95 -7.06
N ALA A 146 -3.45 -8.86 -6.26
CA ALA A 146 -2.87 -8.54 -4.96
C ALA A 146 -1.43 -9.06 -4.86
N ILE A 147 -0.55 -8.30 -4.25
CA ILE A 147 0.85 -8.67 -4.00
C ILE A 147 1.12 -8.61 -2.49
N ASP A 148 1.48 -9.74 -1.91
CA ASP A 148 1.90 -9.87 -0.52
C ASP A 148 3.43 -9.72 -0.45
N VAL A 149 3.89 -8.65 0.21
CA VAL A 149 5.30 -8.24 0.22
C VAL A 149 5.97 -8.76 1.48
N HIS A 150 6.99 -9.57 1.29
CA HIS A 150 7.74 -10.25 2.34
C HIS A 150 9.25 -10.04 2.24
N SER A 151 9.95 -10.49 3.26
CA SER A 151 11.39 -10.63 3.25
C SER A 151 11.82 -12.01 3.72
N ASN A 152 12.95 -12.48 3.19
CA ASN A 152 13.56 -13.73 3.59
C ASN A 152 14.98 -13.50 4.14
N VAL A 153 15.46 -14.46 4.92
CA VAL A 153 16.81 -14.46 5.50
C VAL A 153 17.82 -15.30 4.70
N GLY A 154 17.47 -15.68 3.47
CA GLY A 154 18.36 -16.42 2.57
C GLY A 154 18.24 -17.94 2.68
N ALA A 155 17.12 -18.47 3.21
CA ALA A 155 16.84 -19.91 3.27
C ALA A 155 16.44 -20.53 1.93
N TYR A 156 16.21 -19.68 0.90
CA TYR A 156 15.78 -20.10 -0.43
C TYR A 156 16.95 -20.07 -1.43
N PRO A 157 16.84 -20.79 -2.58
CA PRO A 157 17.84 -20.76 -3.64
C PRO A 157 18.03 -19.37 -4.27
N TYR A 158 16.98 -18.56 -4.27
CA TYR A 158 16.98 -17.17 -4.77
C TYR A 158 16.78 -16.21 -3.62
N LYS A 159 17.44 -15.06 -3.69
CA LYS A 159 17.36 -14.01 -2.66
C LYS A 159 16.18 -13.06 -2.89
N THR A 160 15.90 -12.77 -4.16
CA THR A 160 14.77 -11.93 -4.59
C THR A 160 13.94 -12.70 -5.60
N PHE A 161 12.67 -12.94 -5.28
CA PHE A 161 11.82 -13.75 -6.14
C PHE A 161 10.34 -13.44 -5.94
N VAL A 162 9.56 -13.86 -6.93
CA VAL A 162 8.08 -13.82 -6.89
C VAL A 162 7.53 -15.22 -7.11
N PHE A 163 6.36 -15.51 -6.54
CA PHE A 163 5.67 -16.78 -6.75
C PHE A 163 4.21 -16.71 -6.34
N SER A 164 3.37 -17.56 -6.96
CA SER A 164 2.04 -17.84 -6.45
C SER A 164 2.03 -19.15 -5.65
N PRO A 165 1.31 -19.19 -4.50
CA PRO A 165 1.11 -20.45 -3.76
C PRO A 165 0.15 -21.40 -4.49
N VAL A 166 -0.60 -20.88 -5.48
CA VAL A 166 -1.54 -21.67 -6.30
C VAL A 166 -0.90 -21.92 -7.67
N LYS A 167 -0.48 -23.16 -7.88
CA LYS A 167 0.15 -23.60 -9.15
C LYS A 167 -0.83 -23.51 -10.32
N GLU A 168 -0.29 -23.29 -11.52
CA GLU A 168 -1.05 -23.28 -12.79
C GLU A 168 -2.23 -22.30 -12.80
N SER A 169 -2.15 -21.26 -11.98
CA SER A 169 -3.17 -20.22 -11.84
C SER A 169 -2.83 -18.96 -12.62
N LEU A 170 -3.79 -18.05 -12.74
CA LEU A 170 -3.54 -16.72 -13.31
C LEU A 170 -2.50 -15.94 -12.49
N SER A 171 -2.51 -16.09 -11.19
CA SER A 171 -1.50 -15.46 -10.30
C SER A 171 -0.09 -16.02 -10.51
N SER A 172 0.06 -17.33 -10.80
CA SER A 172 1.36 -17.90 -11.15
C SER A 172 1.86 -17.40 -12.50
N GLN A 173 0.96 -17.18 -13.47
CA GLN A 173 1.30 -16.58 -14.77
C GLN A 173 1.73 -15.13 -14.61
N TYR A 174 1.05 -14.34 -13.78
CA TYR A 174 1.44 -12.95 -13.49
C TYR A 174 2.79 -12.88 -12.78
N ALA A 175 3.02 -13.70 -11.75
CA ALA A 175 4.29 -13.77 -11.07
C ALA A 175 5.44 -14.16 -12.01
N GLN A 176 5.23 -15.16 -12.88
CA GLN A 176 6.21 -15.52 -13.90
C GLN A 176 6.49 -14.36 -14.86
N THR A 177 5.43 -13.66 -15.32
CA THR A 177 5.59 -12.50 -16.21
C THR A 177 6.37 -11.37 -15.54
N VAL A 178 6.16 -11.13 -14.24
CA VAL A 178 6.95 -10.16 -13.47
C VAL A 178 8.41 -10.55 -13.44
N ALA A 179 8.73 -11.80 -13.16
CA ALA A 179 10.11 -12.29 -13.17
C ALA A 179 10.75 -12.17 -14.55
N ASP A 180 10.04 -12.56 -15.62
CA ASP A 180 10.53 -12.51 -17.01
C ASP A 180 10.82 -11.07 -17.49
N ASN A 181 10.14 -10.07 -16.91
CA ASN A 181 10.35 -8.65 -17.21
C ASN A 181 11.25 -7.91 -16.22
N SER A 182 11.90 -8.64 -15.31
CA SER A 182 12.82 -8.11 -14.30
C SER A 182 14.23 -8.66 -14.51
N GLN A 183 15.26 -7.90 -14.13
CA GLN A 183 16.65 -8.36 -14.21
C GLN A 183 17.10 -9.08 -12.94
N ASN A 184 16.58 -8.68 -11.80
CA ASN A 184 17.03 -9.15 -10.49
C ASN A 184 15.97 -9.95 -9.72
N ILE A 185 14.76 -10.11 -10.25
CA ILE A 185 13.67 -10.86 -9.63
C ILE A 185 13.49 -12.19 -10.37
N SER A 186 13.62 -13.30 -9.63
CA SER A 186 13.42 -14.65 -10.17
C SER A 186 12.00 -15.15 -9.91
N TYR A 187 11.53 -16.12 -10.69
CA TYR A 187 10.37 -16.92 -10.30
C TYR A 187 10.83 -18.15 -9.53
N TYR A 188 10.33 -18.33 -8.31
CA TYR A 188 10.60 -19.52 -7.51
C TYR A 188 9.46 -19.79 -6.53
N ALA A 189 8.76 -20.89 -6.70
CA ALA A 189 7.65 -21.28 -5.84
C ALA A 189 8.13 -22.28 -4.77
N PRO A 190 8.23 -21.89 -3.49
CA PRO A 190 8.50 -22.80 -2.38
C PRO A 190 7.43 -23.90 -2.28
N GLU A 191 7.77 -25.03 -1.67
CA GLU A 191 6.83 -26.14 -1.47
C GLU A 191 5.68 -25.78 -0.52
N SER A 192 5.93 -24.87 0.43
CA SER A 192 4.93 -24.42 1.40
C SER A 192 5.14 -22.95 1.77
N THR A 193 4.08 -22.31 2.26
CA THR A 193 4.07 -20.94 2.79
C THR A 193 3.31 -20.89 4.10
N THR A 194 3.76 -20.09 5.07
CA THR A 194 3.10 -19.95 6.36
C THR A 194 1.94 -18.95 6.32
N SER A 195 2.06 -17.86 5.57
CA SER A 195 1.02 -16.82 5.42
C SER A 195 -0.03 -17.14 4.36
N GLY A 196 0.23 -18.11 3.47
CA GLY A 196 -0.67 -18.46 2.36
C GLY A 196 -2.13 -18.63 2.75
N PRO A 197 -2.45 -19.42 3.77
CA PRO A 197 -3.84 -19.65 4.21
C PRO A 197 -4.56 -18.40 4.75
N TYR A 198 -3.83 -17.34 5.04
CA TYR A 198 -4.38 -16.14 5.68
C TYR A 198 -4.66 -15.00 4.70
N LEU A 199 -4.10 -15.05 3.49
CA LEU A 199 -4.30 -13.99 2.50
C LEU A 199 -4.28 -14.51 1.06
N THR A 200 -3.13 -14.94 0.55
CA THR A 200 -2.93 -15.19 -0.88
C THR A 200 -3.72 -16.38 -1.41
N ILE A 201 -3.81 -17.49 -0.67
CA ILE A 201 -4.61 -18.66 -1.08
C ILE A 201 -6.10 -18.31 -1.13
N PRO A 202 -6.75 -17.79 -0.05
CA PRO A 202 -8.16 -17.45 -0.11
C PRO A 202 -8.49 -16.35 -1.11
N LEU A 203 -7.57 -15.40 -1.41
CA LEU A 203 -7.77 -14.43 -2.50
C LEU A 203 -7.88 -15.13 -3.86
N ASN A 204 -6.95 -16.01 -4.17
CA ASN A 204 -6.97 -16.80 -5.41
C ASN A 204 -8.23 -17.66 -5.53
N GLU A 205 -8.65 -18.33 -4.46
CA GLU A 205 -9.87 -19.15 -4.40
C GLU A 205 -11.14 -18.32 -4.62
N ASN A 206 -11.12 -17.04 -4.28
CA ASN A 206 -12.23 -16.10 -4.49
C ASN A 206 -12.07 -15.20 -5.72
N GLY A 207 -11.22 -15.60 -6.68
CA GLY A 207 -11.11 -15.00 -7.99
C GLY A 207 -10.28 -13.73 -8.07
N VAL A 208 -9.56 -13.36 -7.01
CA VAL A 208 -8.55 -12.28 -7.04
C VAL A 208 -7.17 -12.92 -7.14
N PRO A 209 -6.48 -12.86 -8.30
CA PRO A 209 -5.12 -13.35 -8.42
C PRO A 209 -4.23 -12.72 -7.34
N ALA A 210 -3.46 -13.55 -6.63
CA ALA A 210 -2.57 -13.05 -5.58
C ALA A 210 -1.25 -13.84 -5.58
N PHE A 211 -0.13 -13.13 -5.47
CA PHE A 211 1.20 -13.71 -5.43
C PHE A 211 2.10 -13.02 -4.40
N TYR A 212 3.24 -13.61 -4.10
CA TYR A 212 4.26 -13.12 -3.18
C TYR A 212 5.39 -12.42 -3.91
N PHE A 213 5.91 -11.37 -3.28
CA PHE A 213 7.24 -10.87 -3.53
C PHE A 213 8.10 -11.10 -2.28
N GLU A 214 9.26 -11.71 -2.45
CA GLU A 214 10.23 -12.01 -1.42
C GLU A 214 11.55 -11.29 -1.68
N GLU A 215 12.02 -10.53 -0.70
CA GLU A 215 13.29 -9.78 -0.77
C GLU A 215 14.24 -10.24 0.33
N TYR A 216 15.54 -10.36 0.00
CA TYR A 216 16.53 -10.70 1.01
C TYR A 216 16.73 -9.56 2.01
N SER A 217 16.48 -9.84 3.29
CA SER A 217 16.49 -8.86 4.39
C SER A 217 17.80 -8.09 4.52
N PHE A 218 18.94 -8.74 4.22
CA PHE A 218 20.28 -8.18 4.45
C PHE A 218 20.92 -7.52 3.22
N PHE A 219 20.18 -7.30 2.15
CA PHE A 219 20.64 -6.40 1.08
C PHE A 219 20.76 -4.95 1.57
N SER A 220 21.69 -4.20 0.97
CA SER A 220 21.76 -2.75 1.18
C SER A 220 20.46 -2.07 0.69
N GLN A 221 20.16 -0.89 1.23
CA GLN A 221 18.95 -0.16 0.84
C GLN A 221 18.94 0.14 -0.66
N ASP A 222 20.07 0.52 -1.25
CA ASP A 222 20.16 0.82 -2.68
C ASP A 222 19.78 -0.39 -3.56
N VAL A 223 20.17 -1.61 -3.15
CA VAL A 223 19.79 -2.84 -3.85
C VAL A 223 18.29 -3.09 -3.72
N LYS A 224 17.71 -2.93 -2.53
CA LYS A 224 16.28 -3.07 -2.29
C LYS A 224 15.47 -2.04 -3.09
N ASP A 225 15.97 -0.80 -3.17
CA ASP A 225 15.32 0.26 -3.96
C ASP A 225 15.27 -0.12 -5.45
N VAL A 226 16.36 -0.71 -6.01
CA VAL A 226 16.38 -1.20 -7.39
C VAL A 226 15.39 -2.33 -7.61
N HIS A 227 15.38 -3.35 -6.76
CA HIS A 227 14.47 -4.50 -6.89
C HIS A 227 13.00 -4.08 -6.73
N MET A 228 12.70 -3.18 -5.78
CA MET A 228 11.36 -2.66 -5.59
C MET A 228 10.88 -1.85 -6.81
N LEU A 229 11.77 -1.06 -7.41
CA LEU A 229 11.45 -0.32 -8.63
C LEU A 229 11.16 -1.28 -9.79
N GLU A 230 11.95 -2.35 -9.94
CA GLU A 230 11.70 -3.39 -10.95
C GLU A 230 10.35 -4.08 -10.72
N LEU A 231 10.04 -4.45 -9.47
CA LEU A 231 8.75 -5.04 -9.12
C LEU A 231 7.59 -4.12 -9.51
N ILE A 232 7.62 -2.86 -9.07
CA ILE A 232 6.54 -1.90 -9.33
C ILE A 232 6.37 -1.71 -10.84
N ASN A 233 7.45 -1.49 -11.58
CA ASN A 233 7.41 -1.30 -13.03
C ASN A 233 6.88 -2.54 -13.77
N ALA A 234 7.34 -3.73 -13.38
CA ALA A 234 6.87 -4.97 -14.01
C ALA A 234 5.38 -5.22 -13.74
N VAL A 235 4.91 -4.94 -12.52
CA VAL A 235 3.50 -5.06 -12.13
C VAL A 235 2.64 -4.01 -12.84
N ASP A 236 3.10 -2.77 -12.93
CA ASP A 236 2.37 -1.65 -13.57
C ASP A 236 2.14 -1.85 -15.08
N ASN A 237 3.00 -2.67 -15.71
CA ASN A 237 2.92 -3.01 -17.13
C ASN A 237 2.26 -4.38 -17.40
N LEU A 238 1.75 -5.08 -16.37
CA LEU A 238 1.02 -6.34 -16.57
C LEU A 238 -0.27 -6.12 -17.37
N LYS A 239 -0.54 -7.04 -18.29
CA LYS A 239 -1.85 -7.11 -18.96
C LYS A 239 -2.82 -7.85 -18.04
N LEU A 240 -3.51 -7.09 -17.20
CA LEU A 240 -4.49 -7.62 -16.27
C LEU A 240 -5.83 -7.86 -16.96
N ASN A 241 -6.32 -9.07 -16.91
CA ASN A 241 -7.61 -9.50 -17.50
C ASN A 241 -8.79 -9.21 -16.56
#